data_aab67a4aa9aaeb84305ac102764d5ddf
#
_entry.id   aab67a4aa9aaeb84305ac102764d5ddf
#
_cell.length_a   1.000
_cell.length_b   1.000
_cell.length_c   1.000
_cell.angle_alpha   90.00
_cell.angle_beta   90.00
_cell.angle_gamma   90.00
#
_symmetry.space_group_name_H-M   'P 1'
#
loop_
_entity.id
_entity.type
_entity.pdbx_description
1 polymer ?
#
loop_
_entity_poly.entity_id
_entity_poly.type
_entity_poly.pdbx_seq_one_letter_code
_entity_poly.pdbx_strand_id
1 'polypeptide(L)'
;MGTEMLRIDFHSHCLPQLDDGARDVETAHAMLQMLSEQGIERAVMTPHYYAAQDTVEQFLKRRQRALERVANVTAPRLLTGAEVYLDREVVTPDLPQLCITGTDILLMEMPFMPLAPWMIEALEEVLYTLRCRVMLAHLTRYMPYYRSGDFEQLLSLPQVIVQINTEALLHRFSRRQVKKWLTDGVPIVFGSDAHNLTDRRPQFDKACRFLSCSHGGVVPADAANALAEQWGCL
;
A
#
# COMPACT_ATOMS: atom_id res chain seq x y z
N MET A 1 -9.98 -3.85 -27.85
CA MET A 1 -10.26 -3.51 -26.46
C MET A 1 -8.90 -3.25 -25.82
N GLY A 2 -8.61 -1.99 -25.43
CA GLY A 2 -7.38 -1.69 -24.70
C GLY A 2 -7.43 -2.42 -23.36
N THR A 3 -6.37 -3.13 -23.01
CA THR A 3 -6.21 -3.70 -21.68
C THR A 3 -6.16 -2.53 -20.69
N GLU A 4 -7.18 -2.38 -19.85
CA GLU A 4 -7.11 -1.42 -18.76
C GLU A 4 -5.95 -1.81 -17.86
N MET A 5 -5.07 -0.85 -17.62
CA MET A 5 -3.90 -0.99 -16.76
C MET A 5 -4.22 -0.38 -15.40
N LEU A 6 -3.45 -0.75 -14.38
CA LEU A 6 -3.50 -0.04 -13.10
C LEU A 6 -3.20 1.44 -13.31
N ARG A 7 -4.03 2.29 -12.68
CA ARG A 7 -3.92 3.74 -12.77
C ARG A 7 -3.41 4.38 -11.48
N ILE A 8 -3.36 3.59 -10.39
CA ILE A 8 -2.92 4.06 -9.09
C ILE A 8 -1.89 3.11 -8.46
N ASP A 9 -0.85 3.70 -7.88
CA ASP A 9 0.08 3.04 -6.96
C ASP A 9 -0.34 3.33 -5.52
N PHE A 10 -0.77 2.31 -4.78
CA PHE A 10 -1.26 2.47 -3.40
C PHE A 10 -0.16 2.47 -2.34
N HIS A 11 1.09 2.21 -2.72
CA HIS A 11 2.18 2.06 -1.75
C HIS A 11 3.52 2.42 -2.38
N SER A 12 4.12 3.54 -1.95
CA SER A 12 5.41 4.00 -2.46
C SER A 12 6.17 4.89 -1.47
N HIS A 13 7.51 4.81 -1.50
CA HIS A 13 8.44 5.58 -0.68
C HIS A 13 9.21 6.59 -1.54
N CYS A 14 8.46 7.34 -2.36
CA CYS A 14 9.04 8.31 -3.30
C CYS A 14 9.28 9.70 -2.68
N LEU A 15 8.91 9.96 -1.41
CA LEU A 15 9.22 11.23 -0.77
C LEU A 15 10.69 11.29 -0.36
N PRO A 16 11.43 12.40 -0.71
CA PRO A 16 12.87 12.43 -0.53
C PRO A 16 13.28 12.58 0.94
N GLN A 17 14.21 11.73 1.41
CA GLN A 17 14.86 11.81 2.73
C GLN A 17 13.89 11.75 3.92
N LEU A 18 12.82 11.00 3.79
CA LEU A 18 11.84 10.86 4.87
C LEU A 18 11.97 9.52 5.60
N ASP A 19 12.31 8.47 4.87
CA ASP A 19 12.55 7.10 5.33
C ASP A 19 13.69 6.45 4.52
N ASP A 20 13.70 5.13 4.38
CA ASP A 20 14.67 4.37 3.58
C ASP A 20 14.35 4.36 2.06
N GLY A 21 13.36 5.15 1.62
CA GLY A 21 13.00 5.32 0.21
C GLY A 21 13.92 6.25 -0.57
N ALA A 22 13.35 7.22 -1.28
CA ALA A 22 14.11 8.15 -2.12
C ALA A 22 15.17 8.94 -1.30
N ARG A 23 16.45 8.71 -1.58
CA ARG A 23 17.57 9.32 -0.85
C ARG A 23 17.73 10.83 -1.07
N ASP A 24 17.21 11.37 -2.19
CA ASP A 24 17.30 12.76 -2.59
C ASP A 24 16.14 13.13 -3.55
N VAL A 25 16.02 14.40 -3.91
CA VAL A 25 14.96 14.91 -4.78
C VAL A 25 15.08 14.35 -6.20
N GLU A 26 16.29 14.19 -6.69
CA GLU A 26 16.60 13.65 -8.02
C GLU A 26 16.12 12.20 -8.12
N THR A 27 16.39 11.38 -7.10
CA THR A 27 15.89 10.00 -7.01
C THR A 27 14.37 9.97 -6.92
N ALA A 28 13.77 10.85 -6.11
CA ALA A 28 12.31 10.97 -5.98
C ALA A 28 11.66 11.28 -7.34
N HIS A 29 12.16 12.28 -8.07
CA HIS A 29 11.67 12.62 -9.40
C HIS A 29 11.79 11.46 -10.38
N ALA A 30 12.93 10.78 -10.41
CA ALA A 30 13.13 9.63 -11.30
C ALA A 30 12.19 8.47 -10.99
N MET A 31 11.93 8.18 -9.71
CA MET A 31 10.95 7.16 -9.31
C MET A 31 9.53 7.54 -9.73
N LEU A 32 9.12 8.79 -9.51
CA LEU A 32 7.80 9.30 -9.92
C LEU A 32 7.64 9.29 -11.43
N GLN A 33 8.69 9.67 -12.17
CA GLN A 33 8.71 9.57 -13.63
C GLN A 33 8.52 8.12 -14.10
N MET A 34 9.23 7.15 -13.48
CA MET A 34 9.07 5.73 -13.81
C MET A 34 7.65 5.23 -13.57
N LEU A 35 6.97 5.68 -12.50
CA LEU A 35 5.55 5.37 -12.26
C LEU A 35 4.67 5.92 -13.38
N SER A 36 4.86 7.19 -13.76
CA SER A 36 4.11 7.83 -14.84
C SER A 36 4.31 7.14 -16.19
N GLU A 37 5.55 6.76 -16.52
CA GLU A 37 5.90 6.03 -17.75
C GLU A 37 5.26 4.64 -17.81
N GLN A 38 4.96 4.03 -16.65
CA GLN A 38 4.26 2.75 -16.53
C GLN A 38 2.72 2.91 -16.47
N GLY A 39 2.20 4.12 -16.74
CA GLY A 39 0.76 4.39 -16.83
C GLY A 39 0.08 4.72 -15.50
N ILE A 40 0.85 4.92 -14.42
CA ILE A 40 0.30 5.32 -13.12
C ILE A 40 -0.08 6.80 -13.17
N GLU A 41 -1.37 7.08 -12.96
CA GLU A 41 -1.93 8.44 -12.95
C GLU A 41 -1.87 9.08 -11.57
N ARG A 42 -1.95 8.26 -10.51
CA ARG A 42 -1.88 8.68 -9.11
C ARG A 42 -0.97 7.77 -8.31
N ALA A 43 -0.21 8.36 -7.39
CA ALA A 43 0.67 7.61 -6.50
C ALA A 43 0.47 8.06 -5.05
N VAL A 44 0.24 7.09 -4.17
CA VAL A 44 0.11 7.34 -2.73
C VAL A 44 1.50 7.28 -2.11
N MET A 45 1.94 8.41 -1.58
CA MET A 45 3.17 8.52 -0.83
C MET A 45 2.93 8.00 0.58
N THR A 46 3.50 6.85 0.90
CA THR A 46 3.29 6.12 2.16
C THR A 46 4.59 5.90 2.93
N PRO A 47 5.33 6.97 3.29
CA PRO A 47 6.55 6.79 4.07
C PRO A 47 6.26 6.08 5.38
N HIS A 48 7.26 5.35 5.89
CA HIS A 48 7.16 4.63 7.15
C HIS A 48 6.85 5.56 8.34
N TYR A 49 5.88 5.13 9.15
CA TYR A 49 5.57 5.71 10.45
C TYR A 49 5.76 4.69 11.56
N TYR A 50 6.59 5.04 12.52
CA TYR A 50 6.86 4.26 13.74
C TYR A 50 6.50 5.11 14.96
N ALA A 51 5.50 4.68 15.76
CA ALA A 51 5.05 5.42 16.95
C ALA A 51 6.17 5.61 17.99
N ALA A 52 7.12 4.67 18.05
CA ALA A 52 8.29 4.78 18.92
C ALA A 52 9.31 5.87 18.49
N GLN A 53 9.23 6.40 17.27
CA GLN A 53 10.18 7.38 16.74
C GLN A 53 9.61 8.79 16.65
N ASP A 54 8.34 8.92 16.28
CA ASP A 54 7.68 10.19 16.02
C ASP A 54 6.27 10.21 16.61
N THR A 55 5.81 11.37 17.03
CA THR A 55 4.37 11.61 17.16
C THR A 55 3.74 11.81 15.77
N VAL A 56 2.42 11.59 15.65
CA VAL A 56 1.70 11.83 14.39
C VAL A 56 1.94 13.26 13.88
N GLU A 57 1.90 14.26 14.77
CA GLU A 57 2.15 15.66 14.41
C GLU A 57 3.56 15.90 13.84
N GLN A 58 4.59 15.29 14.44
CA GLN A 58 5.97 15.42 13.99
C GLN A 58 6.16 14.76 12.62
N PHE A 59 5.61 13.57 12.44
CA PHE A 59 5.61 12.86 11.17
C PHE A 59 4.91 13.67 10.06
N LEU A 60 3.71 14.20 10.32
CA LEU A 60 2.96 14.99 9.35
C LEU A 60 3.74 16.24 8.91
N LYS A 61 4.42 16.92 9.84
CA LYS A 61 5.29 18.07 9.50
C LYS A 61 6.47 17.67 8.62
N ARG A 62 7.10 16.53 8.89
CA ARG A 62 8.20 16.01 8.08
C ARG A 62 7.71 15.60 6.69
N ARG A 63 6.60 14.86 6.61
CA ARG A 63 5.97 14.44 5.35
C ARG A 63 5.61 15.65 4.48
N GLN A 64 5.02 16.69 5.06
CA GLN A 64 4.66 17.90 4.35
C GLN A 64 5.89 18.60 3.75
N ARG A 65 6.97 18.74 4.51
CA ARG A 65 8.23 19.32 4.00
C ARG A 65 8.84 18.51 2.86
N ALA A 66 8.79 17.18 2.94
CA ALA A 66 9.27 16.31 1.88
C ALA A 66 8.39 16.42 0.62
N LEU A 67 7.08 16.52 0.78
CA LEU A 67 6.12 16.71 -0.32
C LEU A 67 6.36 18.05 -1.05
N GLU A 68 6.63 19.13 -0.34
CA GLU A 68 6.94 20.44 -0.92
C GLU A 68 8.17 20.42 -1.83
N ARG A 69 9.14 19.54 -1.56
CA ARG A 69 10.35 19.38 -2.38
C ARG A 69 10.11 18.72 -3.74
N VAL A 70 8.97 18.05 -3.90
CA VAL A 70 8.53 17.41 -5.16
C VAL A 70 7.25 18.05 -5.72
N ALA A 71 6.88 19.23 -5.25
CA ALA A 71 5.64 19.93 -5.64
C ALA A 71 5.57 20.31 -7.13
N ASN A 72 6.72 20.32 -7.84
CA ASN A 72 6.82 20.58 -9.28
C ASN A 72 6.51 19.33 -10.14
N VAL A 73 6.33 18.16 -9.55
CA VAL A 73 5.94 16.95 -10.28
C VAL A 73 4.47 17.08 -10.71
N THR A 74 4.23 16.96 -12.00
CA THR A 74 2.89 17.08 -12.60
C THR A 74 2.20 15.75 -12.84
N ALA A 75 2.97 14.67 -12.93
CA ALA A 75 2.49 13.31 -13.11
C ALA A 75 3.49 12.29 -12.51
N PRO A 76 3.01 11.28 -11.77
CA PRO A 76 1.61 11.07 -11.36
C PRO A 76 1.11 12.13 -10.37
N ARG A 77 -0.21 12.28 -10.22
CA ARG A 77 -0.77 13.09 -9.12
C ARG A 77 -0.45 12.42 -7.79
N LEU A 78 0.09 13.19 -6.85
CA LEU A 78 0.48 12.67 -5.54
C LEU A 78 -0.68 12.73 -4.55
N LEU A 79 -0.94 11.60 -3.89
CA LEU A 79 -1.75 11.48 -2.70
C LEU A 79 -0.81 11.19 -1.53
N THR A 80 -1.20 11.50 -0.31
CA THR A 80 -0.38 11.22 0.87
C THR A 80 -1.07 10.25 1.81
N GLY A 81 -0.30 9.38 2.43
CA GLY A 81 -0.68 8.45 3.48
C GLY A 81 0.51 8.23 4.41
N ALA A 82 0.54 7.10 5.05
CA ALA A 82 1.69 6.56 5.77
C ALA A 82 1.63 5.03 5.72
N GLU A 83 2.76 4.36 5.67
CA GLU A 83 2.86 2.96 6.03
C GLU A 83 3.08 2.87 7.54
N VAL A 84 2.01 2.56 8.26
CA VAL A 84 1.99 2.55 9.72
C VAL A 84 2.44 1.18 10.21
N TYR A 85 3.58 1.12 10.89
CA TYR A 85 4.05 -0.11 11.52
C TYR A 85 3.18 -0.42 12.74
N LEU A 86 2.60 -1.62 12.77
CA LEU A 86 1.78 -2.09 13.89
C LEU A 86 2.65 -2.48 15.07
N ASP A 87 2.63 -1.68 16.11
CA ASP A 87 3.15 -2.00 17.43
C ASP A 87 2.06 -1.82 18.51
N ARG A 88 2.40 -2.05 19.77
CA ARG A 88 1.42 -1.97 20.87
C ARG A 88 1.00 -0.54 21.24
N GLU A 89 1.71 0.47 20.78
CA GLU A 89 1.54 1.87 21.16
C GLU A 89 0.97 2.71 20.01
N VAL A 90 0.86 2.12 18.79
CA VAL A 90 0.51 2.89 17.59
C VAL A 90 -0.96 3.33 17.56
N VAL A 91 -1.86 2.59 18.21
CA VAL A 91 -3.29 2.91 18.16
C VAL A 91 -3.60 4.07 19.10
N THR A 92 -3.65 5.27 18.54
CA THR A 92 -3.88 6.53 19.24
C THR A 92 -5.03 7.30 18.57
N PRO A 93 -5.70 8.23 19.28
CA PRO A 93 -6.83 9.00 18.73
C PRO A 93 -6.48 9.87 17.50
N ASP A 94 -5.22 10.21 17.30
CA ASP A 94 -4.73 11.02 16.19
C ASP A 94 -4.24 10.17 14.98
N LEU A 95 -4.15 8.85 15.13
CA LEU A 95 -3.77 7.91 14.06
C LEU A 95 -4.58 8.09 12.75
N PRO A 96 -5.89 8.40 12.75
CA PRO A 96 -6.67 8.65 11.53
C PRO A 96 -6.13 9.77 10.63
N GLN A 97 -5.29 10.68 11.14
CA GLN A 97 -4.63 11.71 10.34
C GLN A 97 -3.59 11.13 9.35
N LEU A 98 -3.22 9.86 9.52
CA LEU A 98 -2.30 9.14 8.64
C LEU A 98 -3.00 8.39 7.50
N CYS A 99 -4.34 8.39 7.46
CA CYS A 99 -5.10 7.81 6.36
C CYS A 99 -4.72 8.43 5.01
N ILE A 100 -4.91 7.66 3.96
CA ILE A 100 -4.74 8.14 2.58
C ILE A 100 -5.63 9.35 2.36
N THR A 101 -5.05 10.43 1.83
CA THR A 101 -5.74 11.71 1.61
C THR A 101 -7.12 11.54 0.99
N GLY A 102 -8.12 12.10 1.67
CA GLY A 102 -9.52 12.06 1.22
C GLY A 102 -10.27 10.76 1.53
N THR A 103 -9.65 9.83 2.26
CA THR A 103 -10.25 8.55 2.64
C THR A 103 -10.16 8.31 4.15
N ASP A 104 -10.80 7.22 4.58
CA ASP A 104 -10.67 6.63 5.91
C ASP A 104 -9.75 5.38 5.92
N ILE A 105 -8.91 5.20 4.89
CA ILE A 105 -8.07 4.02 4.70
C ILE A 105 -6.69 4.26 5.29
N LEU A 106 -6.29 3.42 6.22
CA LEU A 106 -4.97 3.39 6.84
C LEU A 106 -4.17 2.20 6.30
N LEU A 107 -3.00 2.46 5.71
CA LEU A 107 -2.07 1.40 5.29
C LEU A 107 -1.27 0.96 6.51
N MET A 108 -1.37 -0.33 6.87
CA MET A 108 -0.73 -0.88 8.06
C MET A 108 0.24 -2.01 7.70
N GLU A 109 1.47 -1.90 8.18
CA GLU A 109 2.49 -2.93 8.11
C GLU A 109 2.44 -3.78 9.37
N MET A 110 2.28 -5.10 9.20
CA MET A 110 2.31 -6.06 10.30
C MET A 110 3.75 -6.39 10.69
N PRO A 111 4.03 -6.74 11.96
CA PRO A 111 5.35 -7.26 12.34
C PRO A 111 5.70 -8.56 11.61
N PHE A 112 6.95 -8.72 11.19
CA PHE A 112 7.46 -9.92 10.54
C PHE A 112 7.72 -11.06 11.56
N MET A 113 6.64 -11.51 12.19
CA MET A 113 6.62 -12.58 13.19
C MET A 113 5.29 -13.34 13.12
N PRO A 114 5.13 -14.52 13.76
CA PRO A 114 3.85 -15.21 13.81
C PRO A 114 2.72 -14.30 14.31
N LEU A 115 1.53 -14.44 13.73
CA LEU A 115 0.36 -13.67 14.13
C LEU A 115 0.07 -13.88 15.61
N ALA A 116 -0.04 -12.81 16.36
CA ALA A 116 -0.33 -12.83 17.79
C ALA A 116 -1.69 -12.18 18.09
N PRO A 117 -2.41 -12.60 19.15
CA PRO A 117 -3.73 -12.06 19.47
C PRO A 117 -3.79 -10.54 19.57
N TRP A 118 -2.78 -9.92 20.18
CA TRP A 118 -2.71 -8.45 20.32
C TRP A 118 -2.71 -7.70 18.98
N MET A 119 -2.22 -8.32 17.91
CA MET A 119 -2.24 -7.71 16.57
C MET A 119 -3.67 -7.63 16.04
N ILE A 120 -4.46 -8.67 16.26
CA ILE A 120 -5.89 -8.67 15.90
C ILE A 120 -6.65 -7.65 16.73
N GLU A 121 -6.44 -7.63 18.04
CA GLU A 121 -7.04 -6.65 18.96
C GLU A 121 -6.74 -5.21 18.51
N ALA A 122 -5.49 -4.91 18.14
CA ALA A 122 -5.11 -3.58 17.66
C ALA A 122 -5.78 -3.24 16.31
N LEU A 123 -5.87 -4.18 15.37
CA LEU A 123 -6.61 -3.98 14.12
C LEU A 123 -8.10 -3.75 14.37
N GLU A 124 -8.71 -4.51 15.28
CA GLU A 124 -10.10 -4.31 15.68
C GLU A 124 -10.31 -2.91 16.30
N GLU A 125 -9.38 -2.42 17.11
CA GLU A 125 -9.45 -1.07 17.66
C GLU A 125 -9.38 0.01 16.56
N VAL A 126 -8.51 -0.16 15.57
CA VAL A 126 -8.45 0.73 14.39
C VAL A 126 -9.78 0.71 13.63
N LEU A 127 -10.35 -0.48 13.40
CA LEU A 127 -11.58 -0.64 12.62
C LEU A 127 -12.81 -0.10 13.36
N TYR A 128 -12.98 -0.45 14.64
CA TYR A 128 -14.23 -0.19 15.36
C TYR A 128 -14.20 1.08 16.20
N THR A 129 -13.05 1.41 16.81
CA THR A 129 -12.91 2.58 17.67
C THR A 129 -12.51 3.81 16.87
N LEU A 130 -11.45 3.70 16.05
CA LEU A 130 -10.99 4.81 15.22
C LEU A 130 -11.77 4.95 13.91
N ARG A 131 -12.58 3.92 13.54
CA ARG A 131 -13.41 3.89 12.34
C ARG A 131 -12.61 4.08 11.04
N CYS A 132 -11.40 3.56 11.02
CA CYS A 132 -10.57 3.52 9.82
C CYS A 132 -10.69 2.15 9.18
N ARG A 133 -10.80 2.09 7.85
CA ARG A 133 -10.56 0.87 7.09
C ARG A 133 -9.07 0.54 7.11
N VAL A 134 -8.74 -0.75 7.23
CA VAL A 134 -7.35 -1.20 7.26
C VAL A 134 -6.94 -1.75 5.90
N MET A 135 -5.90 -1.19 5.31
CA MET A 135 -5.20 -1.75 4.17
C MET A 135 -3.94 -2.45 4.67
N LEU A 136 -3.89 -3.79 4.60
CA LEU A 136 -2.72 -4.55 5.01
C LEU A 136 -1.63 -4.46 3.95
N ALA A 137 -0.51 -3.86 4.29
CA ALA A 137 0.63 -3.65 3.41
C ALA A 137 1.25 -4.99 2.98
N HIS A 138 1.62 -5.10 1.71
CA HIS A 138 2.37 -6.21 1.11
C HIS A 138 2.09 -7.59 1.72
N LEU A 139 0.81 -7.99 1.84
CA LEU A 139 0.36 -9.16 2.60
C LEU A 139 1.10 -10.46 2.23
N THR A 140 1.60 -10.59 1.02
CA THR A 140 2.40 -11.76 0.59
C THR A 140 3.75 -11.89 1.29
N ARG A 141 4.29 -10.81 1.87
CA ARG A 141 5.56 -10.85 2.64
C ARG A 141 5.45 -11.65 3.94
N TYR A 142 4.22 -11.82 4.46
CA TYR A 142 3.99 -12.57 5.70
C TYR A 142 3.86 -14.09 5.48
N MET A 143 3.89 -14.58 4.24
CA MET A 143 3.81 -16.02 3.95
C MET A 143 4.84 -16.90 4.68
N PRO A 144 6.06 -16.43 4.99
CA PRO A 144 7.01 -17.20 5.80
C PRO A 144 6.66 -17.27 7.30
N TYR A 145 5.82 -16.36 7.78
CA TYR A 145 5.51 -16.18 9.21
C TYR A 145 4.12 -16.69 9.57
N TYR A 146 3.16 -16.60 8.62
CA TYR A 146 1.75 -16.86 8.84
C TYR A 146 1.33 -18.20 8.26
N ARG A 147 0.45 -18.91 8.98
CA ARG A 147 -0.22 -20.12 8.52
C ARG A 147 -1.48 -19.75 7.73
N SER A 148 -2.09 -20.74 7.07
CA SER A 148 -3.34 -20.50 6.32
C SER A 148 -4.45 -19.90 7.20
N GLY A 149 -4.64 -20.44 8.42
CA GLY A 149 -5.63 -19.92 9.37
C GLY A 149 -5.38 -18.47 9.83
N ASP A 150 -4.12 -18.02 9.87
CA ASP A 150 -3.78 -16.65 10.23
C ASP A 150 -4.26 -15.66 9.15
N PHE A 151 -4.06 -16.02 7.87
CA PHE A 151 -4.62 -15.24 6.75
C PHE A 151 -6.14 -15.25 6.74
N GLU A 152 -6.77 -16.40 7.01
CA GLU A 152 -8.22 -16.51 7.12
C GLU A 152 -8.77 -15.61 8.22
N GLN A 153 -8.12 -15.57 9.38
CA GLN A 153 -8.48 -14.68 10.49
C GLN A 153 -8.37 -13.19 10.10
N LEU A 154 -7.25 -12.77 9.52
CA LEU A 154 -7.06 -11.39 9.08
C LEU A 154 -8.07 -10.97 8.02
N LEU A 155 -8.32 -11.83 7.03
CA LEU A 155 -9.24 -11.55 5.92
C LEU A 155 -10.71 -11.69 6.32
N SER A 156 -11.02 -12.25 7.48
CA SER A 156 -12.38 -12.26 8.05
C SER A 156 -12.76 -10.98 8.77
N LEU A 157 -11.78 -10.13 9.10
CA LEU A 157 -12.06 -8.83 9.68
C LEU A 157 -12.81 -7.94 8.65
N PRO A 158 -13.90 -7.28 9.03
CA PRO A 158 -14.65 -6.43 8.11
C PRO A 158 -13.81 -5.23 7.70
N GLN A 159 -14.00 -4.75 6.47
CA GLN A 159 -13.34 -3.55 5.96
C GLN A 159 -11.80 -3.65 5.88
N VAL A 160 -11.27 -4.86 5.85
CA VAL A 160 -9.86 -5.12 5.55
C VAL A 160 -9.67 -5.18 4.04
N ILE A 161 -8.68 -4.47 3.56
CA ILE A 161 -8.23 -4.40 2.17
C ILE A 161 -6.83 -5.00 2.11
N VAL A 162 -6.51 -5.72 1.06
CA VAL A 162 -5.17 -6.30 0.87
C VAL A 162 -4.39 -5.49 -0.15
N GLN A 163 -3.25 -4.97 0.26
CA GLN A 163 -2.28 -4.40 -0.68
C GLN A 163 -1.23 -5.45 -1.04
N ILE A 164 -0.97 -5.61 -2.32
CA ILE A 164 0.01 -6.53 -2.89
C ILE A 164 1.06 -5.74 -3.66
N ASN A 165 2.34 -6.00 -3.37
CA ASN A 165 3.43 -5.45 -4.17
C ASN A 165 3.41 -6.06 -5.57
N THR A 166 3.56 -5.23 -6.60
CA THR A 166 3.63 -5.70 -7.99
C THR A 166 4.77 -6.68 -8.21
N GLU A 167 5.89 -6.54 -7.49
CA GLU A 167 7.00 -7.48 -7.49
C GLU A 167 6.56 -8.90 -7.08
N ALA A 168 5.66 -9.05 -6.11
CA ALA A 168 5.18 -10.35 -5.64
C ALA A 168 4.53 -11.17 -6.77
N LEU A 169 3.97 -10.52 -7.80
CA LEU A 169 3.38 -11.17 -8.96
C LEU A 169 4.42 -11.81 -9.89
N LEU A 170 5.69 -11.48 -9.75
CA LEU A 170 6.79 -12.08 -10.50
C LEU A 170 7.21 -13.44 -9.93
N HIS A 171 6.87 -13.70 -8.66
CA HIS A 171 7.22 -14.92 -7.95
C HIS A 171 6.07 -15.94 -7.97
N ARG A 172 6.37 -17.20 -8.35
CA ARG A 172 5.36 -18.25 -8.58
C ARG A 172 4.46 -18.51 -7.35
N PHE A 173 5.05 -18.55 -6.17
CA PHE A 173 4.29 -18.89 -4.94
C PHE A 173 3.36 -17.75 -4.53
N SER A 174 3.86 -16.52 -4.44
CA SER A 174 3.05 -15.34 -4.11
C SER A 174 1.94 -15.14 -5.14
N ARG A 175 2.24 -15.28 -6.43
CA ARG A 175 1.26 -15.18 -7.52
C ARG A 175 0.14 -16.21 -7.40
N ARG A 176 0.46 -17.46 -7.00
CA ARG A 176 -0.56 -18.50 -6.76
C ARG A 176 -1.49 -18.11 -5.61
N GLN A 177 -0.92 -17.56 -4.53
CA GLN A 177 -1.69 -17.12 -3.38
C GLN A 177 -2.59 -15.92 -3.72
N VAL A 178 -2.06 -14.91 -4.42
CA VAL A 178 -2.83 -13.76 -4.91
C VAL A 178 -4.00 -14.22 -5.80
N LYS A 179 -3.74 -15.16 -6.73
CA LYS A 179 -4.79 -15.75 -7.57
C LYS A 179 -5.90 -16.39 -6.73
N LYS A 180 -5.54 -17.13 -5.67
CA LYS A 180 -6.53 -17.74 -4.76
C LYS A 180 -7.37 -16.64 -4.10
N TRP A 181 -6.76 -15.64 -3.50
CA TRP A 181 -7.48 -14.54 -2.84
C TRP A 181 -8.41 -13.78 -3.79
N LEU A 182 -7.97 -13.51 -5.03
CA LEU A 182 -8.83 -12.91 -6.06
C LEU A 182 -10.05 -13.78 -6.38
N THR A 183 -9.84 -15.10 -6.49
CA THR A 183 -10.94 -16.05 -6.74
C THR A 183 -11.91 -16.14 -5.55
N ASP A 184 -11.39 -15.99 -4.34
CA ASP A 184 -12.17 -15.98 -3.09
C ASP A 184 -12.89 -14.63 -2.86
N GLY A 185 -12.71 -13.64 -3.74
CA GLY A 185 -13.37 -12.32 -3.67
C GLY A 185 -12.73 -11.34 -2.68
N VAL A 186 -11.49 -11.58 -2.25
CA VAL A 186 -10.77 -10.65 -1.37
C VAL A 186 -10.55 -9.31 -2.09
N PRO A 187 -10.84 -8.15 -1.47
CA PRO A 187 -10.56 -6.85 -2.04
C PRO A 187 -9.05 -6.60 -2.08
N ILE A 188 -8.48 -6.60 -3.29
CA ILE A 188 -7.04 -6.46 -3.51
C ILE A 188 -6.75 -5.20 -4.31
N VAL A 189 -5.77 -4.43 -3.85
CA VAL A 189 -5.13 -3.34 -4.57
C VAL A 189 -3.64 -3.58 -4.71
N PHE A 190 -3.00 -2.82 -5.59
CA PHE A 190 -1.58 -3.01 -5.90
C PHE A 190 -0.77 -1.76 -5.58
N GLY A 191 0.48 -1.98 -5.16
CA GLY A 191 1.46 -0.93 -4.93
C GLY A 191 2.84 -1.36 -5.40
N SER A 192 3.70 -0.39 -5.66
CA SER A 192 5.09 -0.67 -6.01
C SER A 192 5.94 -1.03 -4.81
N ASP A 193 5.67 -0.41 -3.67
CA ASP A 193 6.56 -0.39 -2.51
C ASP A 193 7.99 0.04 -2.94
N ALA A 194 8.04 1.01 -3.87
CA ALA A 194 9.28 1.45 -4.49
C ALA A 194 10.10 2.31 -3.53
N HIS A 195 11.40 1.99 -3.40
CA HIS A 195 12.34 2.70 -2.53
C HIS A 195 13.53 3.29 -3.29
N ASN A 196 13.81 2.78 -4.49
CA ASN A 196 14.95 3.22 -5.28
C ASN A 196 14.76 2.94 -6.78
N LEU A 197 15.80 3.18 -7.56
CA LEU A 197 15.80 3.01 -9.02
C LEU A 197 16.37 1.65 -9.48
N THR A 198 16.72 0.75 -8.56
CA THR A 198 17.45 -0.49 -8.86
C THR A 198 16.64 -1.74 -8.49
N ASP A 199 16.84 -2.28 -7.32
CA ASP A 199 16.25 -3.53 -6.86
C ASP A 199 14.81 -3.39 -6.34
N ARG A 200 14.49 -2.24 -5.71
CA ARG A 200 13.12 -1.91 -5.24
C ARG A 200 12.51 -0.79 -6.09
N ARG A 201 12.64 -0.85 -7.40
CA ARG A 201 12.06 0.13 -8.32
C ARG A 201 10.60 -0.20 -8.65
N PRO A 202 9.81 0.77 -9.14
CA PRO A 202 8.47 0.49 -9.69
C PRO A 202 8.51 -0.59 -10.78
N GLN A 203 7.62 -1.60 -10.73
CA GLN A 203 7.62 -2.75 -11.64
C GLN A 203 6.20 -3.09 -12.14
N PHE A 204 5.34 -2.10 -12.35
CA PHE A 204 3.99 -2.31 -12.88
C PHE A 204 4.00 -2.93 -14.28
N ASP A 205 4.94 -2.49 -15.13
CA ASP A 205 5.14 -3.02 -16.48
C ASP A 205 5.35 -4.54 -16.50
N LYS A 206 6.11 -5.07 -15.56
CA LYS A 206 6.36 -6.52 -15.45
C LYS A 206 5.15 -7.29 -14.90
N ALA A 207 4.34 -6.66 -14.07
CA ALA A 207 3.14 -7.25 -13.49
C ALA A 207 1.93 -7.18 -14.43
N CYS A 208 1.94 -6.31 -15.46
CA CYS A 208 0.78 -5.98 -16.28
C CYS A 208 0.10 -7.19 -16.94
N ARG A 209 0.88 -8.20 -17.37
CA ARG A 209 0.32 -9.43 -17.95
C ARG A 209 -0.58 -10.18 -16.98
N PHE A 210 -0.16 -10.28 -15.71
CA PHE A 210 -0.99 -10.90 -14.66
C PHE A 210 -2.20 -10.02 -14.34
N LEU A 211 -2.00 -8.73 -14.23
CA LEU A 211 -3.02 -7.76 -13.87
C LEU A 211 -4.12 -7.64 -14.93
N SER A 212 -3.79 -7.91 -16.20
CA SER A 212 -4.73 -7.88 -17.33
C SER A 212 -5.44 -9.22 -17.58
N CYS A 213 -5.03 -10.30 -16.92
CA CYS A 213 -5.65 -11.62 -17.07
C CYS A 213 -6.79 -11.82 -16.06
N SER A 214 -7.92 -12.38 -16.51
CA SER A 214 -9.01 -12.75 -15.62
C SER A 214 -8.61 -13.92 -14.70
N HIS A 215 -8.95 -13.78 -13.42
CA HIS A 215 -8.76 -14.80 -12.38
C HIS A 215 -10.09 -15.00 -11.66
N GLY A 216 -10.73 -16.15 -11.86
CA GLY A 216 -12.06 -16.40 -11.29
C GLY A 216 -13.15 -15.43 -11.78
N GLY A 217 -13.01 -14.89 -13.01
CA GLY A 217 -13.94 -13.90 -13.58
C GLY A 217 -13.60 -12.44 -13.27
N VAL A 218 -12.57 -12.20 -12.45
CA VAL A 218 -12.11 -10.85 -12.09
C VAL A 218 -10.83 -10.50 -12.84
N VAL A 219 -10.77 -9.30 -13.42
CA VAL A 219 -9.54 -8.70 -13.94
C VAL A 219 -8.93 -7.86 -12.81
N PRO A 220 -7.74 -8.19 -12.30
CA PRO A 220 -7.21 -7.53 -11.10
C PRO A 220 -7.00 -6.02 -11.27
N ALA A 221 -6.59 -5.56 -12.45
CA ALA A 221 -6.43 -4.13 -12.71
C ALA A 221 -7.76 -3.39 -12.66
N ASP A 222 -8.81 -3.93 -13.30
CA ASP A 222 -10.14 -3.33 -13.33
C ASP A 222 -10.74 -3.27 -11.93
N ALA A 223 -10.63 -4.37 -11.18
CA ALA A 223 -11.13 -4.44 -9.80
C ALA A 223 -10.43 -3.43 -8.89
N ALA A 224 -9.10 -3.30 -8.99
CA ALA A 224 -8.33 -2.35 -8.18
C ALA A 224 -8.65 -0.90 -8.55
N ASN A 225 -8.81 -0.59 -9.84
CA ASN A 225 -9.20 0.75 -10.29
C ASN A 225 -10.63 1.08 -9.82
N ALA A 226 -11.56 0.14 -9.91
CA ALA A 226 -12.93 0.34 -9.42
C ALA A 226 -12.99 0.61 -7.90
N LEU A 227 -12.17 -0.10 -7.11
CA LEU A 227 -12.04 0.19 -5.68
C LEU A 227 -11.47 1.59 -5.45
N ALA A 228 -10.45 1.99 -6.23
CA ALA A 228 -9.84 3.32 -6.13
C ALA A 228 -10.85 4.44 -6.47
N GLU A 229 -11.67 4.24 -7.50
CA GLU A 229 -12.75 5.16 -7.87
C GLU A 229 -13.81 5.25 -6.77
N GLN A 230 -14.24 4.12 -6.23
CA GLN A 230 -15.20 4.06 -5.12
C GLN A 230 -14.71 4.83 -3.89
N TRP A 231 -13.39 4.85 -3.64
CA TRP A 231 -12.81 5.55 -2.49
C TRP A 231 -12.39 7.00 -2.78
N GLY A 232 -12.61 7.48 -4.01
CA GLY A 232 -12.22 8.82 -4.43
C GLY A 232 -10.70 8.99 -4.61
N CYS A 233 -9.96 7.90 -4.73
CA CYS A 233 -8.52 7.90 -5.01
C CYS A 233 -8.21 8.03 -6.51
N LEU A 234 -9.17 7.82 -7.39
CA LEU A 234 -9.10 8.02 -8.84
C LEU A 234 -10.10 9.06 -9.32
#